data_326a86a68ee9f96b13e792144083c4a8
#
_entry.id   326a86a68ee9f96b13e792144083c4a8
#
_cell.length_a   1.000
_cell.length_b   1.000
_cell.length_c   1.000
_cell.angle_alpha   90.00
_cell.angle_beta   90.00
_cell.angle_gamma   90.00
#
_symmetry.space_group_name_H-M   'P 1'
#
loop_
_entity.id
_entity.type
_entity.pdbx_description
1 polymer ?
#
loop_
_entity_poly.entity_id
_entity_poly.type
_entity_poly.pdbx_seq_one_letter_code
_entity_poly.pdbx_strand_id
1 'polypeptide(L)'
;MKINNDNFAYSILLTINEGKSKGSGFRLKYKGYNLLVSAKHVFFDDKNELYGDLLIANCPSPLDDGKVVLQINLLDAKIFYSKTADVCIILLGKNKDLKTNNPPLKKDKSKHKRPAELVLEDYIYVIEQTASRITSVDIEATRNLDKIGIANDVYLMGYPTSLGIRQSKYFDAYKPLIRKGIVSGINKNENTFIIDCPSYQGNSGGPIVEHGEDGYFRVIGLVSHYIPYETTWYNNRERIQHVDISNSGFSVCVPFDKITELIETNINSL
;
A
#
# COMPACT_ATOMS: atom_id res chain seq x y z
N MET A 1 -15.33 -15.70 8.04
CA MET A 1 -15.52 -14.91 6.79
C MET A 1 -14.26 -15.03 5.95
N LYS A 2 -14.35 -15.11 4.62
CA LYS A 2 -13.20 -15.26 3.72
C LYS A 2 -12.99 -13.94 2.97
N ILE A 3 -11.78 -13.39 3.04
CA ILE A 3 -11.37 -12.24 2.23
C ILE A 3 -11.28 -12.71 0.77
N ASN A 4 -11.76 -11.89 -0.16
CA ASN A 4 -11.67 -12.19 -1.59
C ASN A 4 -10.19 -12.18 -2.03
N ASN A 5 -9.83 -13.08 -2.95
CA ASN A 5 -8.47 -13.18 -3.48
C ASN A 5 -7.98 -11.87 -4.11
N ASP A 6 -8.87 -11.08 -4.74
CA ASP A 6 -8.50 -9.77 -5.29
C ASP A 6 -7.92 -8.83 -4.23
N ASN A 7 -8.41 -8.88 -2.99
CA ASN A 7 -7.91 -8.03 -1.91
C ASN A 7 -6.47 -8.40 -1.50
N PHE A 8 -6.09 -9.68 -1.61
CA PHE A 8 -4.71 -10.11 -1.33
C PHE A 8 -3.69 -9.51 -2.29
N ALA A 9 -4.11 -9.27 -3.53
CA ALA A 9 -3.23 -8.75 -4.58
C ALA A 9 -3.13 -7.21 -4.59
N TYR A 10 -3.78 -6.51 -3.66
CA TYR A 10 -3.64 -5.07 -3.57
C TYR A 10 -2.23 -4.67 -3.15
N SER A 11 -1.65 -5.37 -2.18
CA SER A 11 -0.34 -5.05 -1.63
C SER A 11 0.79 -5.40 -2.59
N ILE A 12 1.73 -4.49 -2.76
CA ILE A 12 2.91 -4.57 -3.62
C ILE A 12 4.15 -4.51 -2.75
N LEU A 13 5.14 -5.37 -3.03
CA LEU A 13 6.46 -5.28 -2.41
C LEU A 13 7.32 -4.25 -3.16
N LEU A 14 7.83 -3.28 -2.43
CA LEU A 14 8.70 -2.22 -2.92
C LEU A 14 10.14 -2.43 -2.44
N THR A 15 11.09 -2.33 -3.35
CA THR A 15 12.53 -2.44 -3.04
C THR A 15 13.28 -1.37 -3.81
N ILE A 16 13.98 -0.48 -3.11
CA ILE A 16 14.76 0.61 -3.70
C ILE A 16 16.23 0.26 -3.60
N ASN A 17 16.97 0.43 -4.71
CA ASN A 17 18.41 0.23 -4.83
C ASN A 17 18.88 -1.03 -4.09
N GLU A 18 18.47 -2.21 -4.59
CA GLU A 18 18.86 -3.54 -4.07
C GLU A 18 18.55 -3.76 -2.57
N GLY A 19 17.66 -2.93 -2.02
CA GLY A 19 17.20 -3.07 -0.63
C GLY A 19 17.71 -2.03 0.33
N LYS A 20 18.27 -0.92 -0.14
CA LYS A 20 18.59 0.25 0.68
C LYS A 20 17.34 0.76 1.43
N SER A 21 16.17 0.72 0.77
CA SER A 21 14.88 0.86 1.41
C SER A 21 13.93 -0.23 0.93
N LYS A 22 13.04 -0.68 1.81
CA LYS A 22 12.00 -1.68 1.53
C LYS A 22 10.71 -1.29 2.22
N GLY A 23 9.60 -1.49 1.50
CA GLY A 23 8.28 -1.21 2.02
C GLY A 23 7.20 -1.95 1.26
N SER A 24 5.99 -1.60 1.57
CA SER A 24 4.78 -2.03 0.88
C SER A 24 4.12 -0.85 0.17
N GLY A 25 3.25 -1.15 -0.77
CA GLY A 25 2.42 -0.17 -1.43
C GLY A 25 1.19 -0.85 -1.99
N PHE A 26 0.39 -0.13 -2.74
CA PHE A 26 -0.74 -0.70 -3.47
C PHE A 26 -1.03 0.10 -4.74
N ARG A 27 -1.70 -0.57 -5.69
CA ARG A 27 -2.12 0.09 -6.93
C ARG A 27 -3.53 0.65 -6.78
N LEU A 28 -3.71 1.88 -7.24
CA LEU A 28 -4.97 2.60 -7.20
C LEU A 28 -5.36 3.04 -8.61
N LYS A 29 -6.64 2.90 -8.95
CA LYS A 29 -7.24 3.48 -10.16
C LYS A 29 -8.02 4.74 -9.81
N TYR A 30 -7.72 5.82 -10.54
CA TYR A 30 -8.42 7.08 -10.41
C TYR A 30 -8.63 7.71 -11.79
N LYS A 31 -9.88 7.89 -12.21
CA LYS A 31 -10.26 8.54 -13.49
C LYS A 31 -9.44 8.05 -14.72
N GLY A 32 -9.17 6.75 -14.78
CA GLY A 32 -8.39 6.13 -15.86
C GLY A 32 -6.88 6.14 -15.63
N TYR A 33 -6.35 6.85 -14.66
CA TYR A 33 -4.96 6.77 -14.23
C TYR A 33 -4.72 5.56 -13.34
N ASN A 34 -3.53 4.99 -13.43
CA ASN A 34 -3.03 3.97 -12.52
C ASN A 34 -1.89 4.58 -11.69
N LEU A 35 -2.01 4.45 -10.39
CA LEU A 35 -1.11 5.03 -9.41
C LEU A 35 -0.53 3.93 -8.52
N LEU A 36 0.72 4.08 -8.13
CA LEU A 36 1.33 3.35 -7.02
C LEU A 36 1.27 4.26 -5.78
N VAL A 37 0.67 3.78 -4.71
CA VAL A 37 0.52 4.49 -3.43
C VAL A 37 1.37 3.80 -2.39
N SER A 38 2.10 4.56 -1.57
CA SER A 38 2.87 4.06 -0.44
C SER A 38 3.13 5.15 0.60
N ALA A 39 3.80 4.80 1.70
CA ALA A 39 4.29 5.78 2.66
C ALA A 39 5.48 6.55 2.09
N LYS A 40 5.56 7.86 2.40
CA LYS A 40 6.61 8.75 1.90
C LYS A 40 8.00 8.30 2.35
N HIS A 41 8.15 7.91 3.63
CA HIS A 41 9.42 7.49 4.19
C HIS A 41 9.98 6.18 3.58
N VAL A 42 9.21 5.46 2.76
CA VAL A 42 9.71 4.33 1.97
C VAL A 42 10.62 4.82 0.84
N PHE A 43 10.36 6.01 0.30
CA PHE A 43 11.08 6.59 -0.83
C PHE A 43 12.10 7.64 -0.43
N PHE A 44 11.83 8.41 0.62
CA PHE A 44 12.59 9.58 1.00
C PHE A 44 13.09 9.48 2.44
N ASP A 45 14.29 9.99 2.66
CA ASP A 45 14.85 10.18 3.99
C ASP A 45 14.28 11.42 4.70
N ASP A 46 14.78 11.72 5.90
CA ASP A 46 14.35 12.87 6.72
C ASP A 46 14.67 14.23 6.07
N LYS A 47 15.60 14.28 5.10
CA LYS A 47 15.94 15.48 4.31
C LYS A 47 15.10 15.61 3.05
N ASN A 48 14.16 14.68 2.80
CA ASN A 48 13.38 14.52 1.58
C ASN A 48 14.24 14.20 0.34
N GLU A 49 15.37 13.52 0.52
CA GLU A 49 16.18 12.98 -0.56
C GLU A 49 15.77 11.54 -0.84
N LEU A 50 15.70 11.16 -2.11
CA LEU A 50 15.38 9.79 -2.50
C LEU A 50 16.45 8.82 -1.98
N TYR A 51 16.04 7.67 -1.44
CA TYR A 51 16.97 6.60 -1.05
C TYR A 51 17.74 6.01 -2.22
N GLY A 52 17.28 6.23 -3.44
CA GLY A 52 17.94 5.78 -4.65
C GLY A 52 17.14 6.09 -5.90
N ASP A 53 17.68 5.71 -7.04
CA ASP A 53 17.19 6.00 -8.39
C ASP A 53 16.35 4.87 -8.99
N LEU A 54 16.45 3.65 -8.45
CA LEU A 54 15.80 2.47 -9.00
C LEU A 54 14.83 1.84 -8.01
N LEU A 55 13.56 1.73 -8.40
CA LEU A 55 12.52 1.01 -7.67
C LEU A 55 12.16 -0.29 -8.40
N ILE A 56 12.14 -1.39 -7.66
CA ILE A 56 11.54 -2.67 -8.08
C ILE A 56 10.23 -2.86 -7.33
N ALA A 57 9.13 -2.95 -8.08
CA ALA A 57 7.79 -3.17 -7.56
C ALA A 57 7.26 -4.56 -7.97
N ASN A 58 7.12 -5.47 -6.99
CA ASN A 58 6.58 -6.81 -7.21
C ASN A 58 5.07 -6.79 -6.97
N CYS A 59 4.28 -6.98 -8.03
CA CYS A 59 2.83 -7.02 -8.01
C CYS A 59 2.35 -8.47 -8.11
N PRO A 60 1.82 -9.08 -7.03
CA PRO A 60 1.33 -10.44 -7.06
C PRO A 60 0.02 -10.56 -7.85
N SER A 61 -0.22 -11.73 -8.44
CA SER A 61 -1.51 -12.06 -9.05
C SER A 61 -2.54 -12.49 -8.00
N PRO A 62 -3.82 -12.13 -8.16
CA PRO A 62 -4.90 -12.64 -7.31
C PRO A 62 -5.37 -14.05 -7.70
N LEU A 63 -5.03 -14.52 -8.90
CA LEU A 63 -5.61 -15.74 -9.49
C LEU A 63 -4.66 -16.92 -9.52
N ASP A 64 -3.36 -16.64 -9.62
CA ASP A 64 -2.31 -17.65 -9.80
C ASP A 64 -1.08 -17.28 -8.93
N ASP A 65 -0.05 -18.11 -8.97
CA ASP A 65 1.21 -17.84 -8.26
C ASP A 65 2.14 -16.89 -9.04
N GLY A 66 1.63 -16.30 -10.12
CA GLY A 66 2.37 -15.37 -10.95
C GLY A 66 2.50 -13.99 -10.33
N LYS A 67 3.37 -13.19 -10.92
CA LYS A 67 3.61 -11.78 -10.56
C LYS A 67 3.91 -10.95 -11.80
N VAL A 68 3.77 -9.64 -11.66
CA VAL A 68 4.35 -8.65 -12.56
C VAL A 68 5.37 -7.85 -11.79
N VAL A 69 6.60 -7.77 -12.30
CA VAL A 69 7.67 -6.99 -11.70
C VAL A 69 7.93 -5.77 -12.55
N LEU A 70 7.71 -4.60 -11.96
CA LEU A 70 7.99 -3.31 -12.58
C LEU A 70 9.33 -2.79 -12.08
N GLN A 71 10.15 -2.32 -13.01
CA GLN A 71 11.32 -1.51 -12.75
C GLN A 71 10.98 -0.06 -13.07
N ILE A 72 11.20 0.84 -12.12
CA ILE A 72 10.83 2.26 -12.23
C ILE A 72 12.07 3.11 -11.97
N ASN A 73 12.44 3.97 -12.93
CA ASN A 73 13.47 4.99 -12.72
C ASN A 73 12.85 6.14 -11.92
N LEU A 74 13.25 6.29 -10.66
CA LEU A 74 12.69 7.29 -9.75
C LEU A 74 13.14 8.72 -10.06
N LEU A 75 14.25 8.92 -10.77
CA LEU A 75 14.74 10.25 -11.14
C LEU A 75 13.86 10.89 -12.23
N ASP A 76 13.30 10.07 -13.12
CA ASP A 76 12.42 10.52 -14.21
C ASP A 76 10.94 10.40 -13.83
N ALA A 77 10.64 9.68 -12.75
CA ALA A 77 9.27 9.35 -12.37
C ALA A 77 8.48 10.57 -11.89
N LYS A 78 7.21 10.62 -12.28
CA LYS A 78 6.23 11.58 -11.73
C LYS A 78 5.83 11.13 -10.33
N ILE A 79 6.57 11.64 -9.35
CA ILE A 79 6.40 11.33 -7.93
C ILE A 79 5.78 12.55 -7.24
N PHE A 80 4.70 12.31 -6.50
CA PHE A 80 4.03 13.33 -5.70
C PHE A 80 3.96 12.85 -4.26
N TYR A 81 4.28 13.72 -3.30
CA TYR A 81 4.21 13.40 -1.88
C TYR A 81 3.60 14.53 -1.06
N SER A 82 2.98 14.17 0.04
CA SER A 82 2.42 15.14 0.98
C SER A 82 3.51 15.76 1.84
N LYS A 83 3.34 17.06 2.14
CA LYS A 83 4.20 17.79 3.10
C LYS A 83 3.77 17.57 4.55
N THR A 84 2.51 17.16 4.78
CA THR A 84 1.88 17.08 6.09
C THR A 84 1.51 15.67 6.51
N ALA A 85 1.56 14.71 5.60
CA ALA A 85 1.23 13.32 5.86
C ALA A 85 2.28 12.39 5.22
N ASP A 86 2.45 11.23 5.82
CA ASP A 86 3.40 10.20 5.34
C ASP A 86 2.80 9.41 4.17
N VAL A 87 2.61 10.08 3.03
CA VAL A 87 2.06 9.50 1.82
C VAL A 87 2.77 10.00 0.57
N CYS A 88 2.99 9.08 -0.37
CA CYS A 88 3.60 9.29 -1.67
C CYS A 88 2.81 8.53 -2.74
N ILE A 89 2.69 9.11 -3.93
CA ILE A 89 2.12 8.47 -5.11
C ILE A 89 3.07 8.58 -6.31
N ILE A 90 3.12 7.53 -7.11
CA ILE A 90 3.84 7.50 -8.40
C ILE A 90 2.83 7.23 -9.50
N LEU A 91 2.85 8.03 -10.56
CA LEU A 91 2.04 7.77 -11.75
C LEU A 91 2.60 6.57 -12.50
N LEU A 92 1.80 5.51 -12.63
CA LEU A 92 2.21 4.31 -13.39
C LEU A 92 1.81 4.38 -14.86
N GLY A 93 0.74 5.10 -15.18
CA GLY A 93 0.25 5.21 -16.53
C GLY A 93 -1.24 5.43 -16.62
N LYS A 94 -1.78 5.30 -17.83
CA LYS A 94 -3.18 5.58 -18.13
C LYS A 94 -3.84 4.40 -18.84
N ASN A 95 -5.07 4.10 -18.49
CA ASN A 95 -5.87 3.11 -19.20
C ASN A 95 -6.29 3.68 -20.56
N LYS A 96 -6.00 2.92 -21.61
CA LYS A 96 -6.49 3.20 -22.97
C LYS A 96 -7.72 2.35 -23.22
N ASP A 97 -8.83 2.99 -23.60
CA ASP A 97 -10.01 2.26 -24.04
C ASP A 97 -9.68 1.50 -25.33
N LEU A 98 -9.75 0.18 -25.27
CA LEU A 98 -9.68 -0.64 -26.47
C LEU A 98 -10.93 -0.36 -27.31
N LYS A 99 -10.79 0.36 -28.41
CA LYS A 99 -11.83 0.47 -29.43
C LYS A 99 -12.02 -0.91 -30.04
N THR A 100 -12.99 -1.67 -29.55
CA THR A 100 -13.38 -2.92 -30.19
C THR A 100 -14.14 -2.58 -31.48
N ASN A 101 -13.57 -2.95 -32.61
CA ASN A 101 -14.23 -2.83 -33.93
C ASN A 101 -15.40 -3.82 -34.10
N ASN A 102 -15.77 -4.55 -33.05
CA ASN A 102 -16.91 -5.46 -33.07
C ASN A 102 -18.16 -4.78 -32.53
N PRO A 103 -19.31 -4.86 -33.24
CA PRO A 103 -20.57 -4.37 -32.74
C PRO A 103 -20.93 -5.10 -31.44
N PRO A 104 -21.64 -4.44 -30.49
CA PRO A 104 -21.97 -5.05 -29.22
C PRO A 104 -22.85 -6.28 -29.44
N LEU A 105 -22.36 -7.45 -29.07
CA LEU A 105 -23.16 -8.64 -28.87
C LEU A 105 -24.26 -8.32 -27.86
N LYS A 106 -25.50 -8.68 -28.21
CA LYS A 106 -26.79 -8.41 -27.52
C LYS A 106 -26.64 -8.21 -25.99
N LYS A 107 -27.28 -7.16 -25.51
CA LYS A 107 -27.50 -6.70 -24.13
C LYS A 107 -27.42 -7.80 -23.07
N ASP A 108 -26.24 -8.15 -22.65
CA ASP A 108 -26.03 -8.82 -21.38
C ASP A 108 -25.86 -7.74 -20.29
N LYS A 109 -26.76 -7.78 -19.30
CA LYS A 109 -26.85 -6.78 -18.22
C LYS A 109 -25.73 -6.94 -17.15
N SER A 110 -24.76 -7.83 -17.36
CA SER A 110 -23.56 -7.89 -16.54
C SER A 110 -22.66 -6.72 -16.93
N LYS A 111 -22.47 -5.77 -16.00
CA LYS A 111 -21.56 -4.63 -16.12
C LYS A 111 -20.09 -5.11 -16.14
N HIS A 112 -19.70 -5.93 -17.08
CA HIS A 112 -18.29 -6.22 -17.31
C HIS A 112 -17.69 -4.99 -17.97
N LYS A 113 -16.94 -4.20 -17.18
CA LYS A 113 -16.10 -3.11 -17.70
C LYS A 113 -15.26 -3.71 -18.83
N ARG A 114 -15.23 -3.04 -19.98
CA ARG A 114 -14.40 -3.44 -21.13
C ARG A 114 -12.95 -3.61 -20.68
N PRO A 115 -12.23 -4.61 -21.19
CA PRO A 115 -10.80 -4.72 -20.90
C PRO A 115 -10.13 -3.42 -21.37
N ALA A 116 -9.46 -2.72 -20.46
CA ALA A 116 -8.67 -1.56 -20.76
C ALA A 116 -7.20 -1.97 -20.75
N GLU A 117 -6.46 -1.56 -21.77
CA GLU A 117 -5.02 -1.72 -21.81
C GLU A 117 -4.36 -0.63 -20.95
N LEU A 118 -3.45 -1.01 -20.07
CA LEU A 118 -2.63 -0.07 -19.32
C LEU A 118 -1.43 0.33 -20.17
N VAL A 119 -1.38 1.62 -20.56
CA VAL A 119 -0.19 2.22 -21.15
C VAL A 119 0.66 2.78 -20.01
N LEU A 120 1.83 2.20 -19.81
CA LEU A 120 2.79 2.62 -18.80
C LEU A 120 3.51 3.91 -19.23
N GLU A 121 3.95 4.70 -18.24
CA GLU A 121 4.85 5.85 -18.47
C GLU A 121 6.24 5.36 -18.92
N ASP A 122 6.99 6.20 -19.65
CA ASP A 122 8.26 5.85 -20.32
C ASP A 122 9.40 5.47 -19.35
N TYR A 123 9.29 5.86 -18.08
CA TYR A 123 10.25 5.52 -17.02
C TYR A 123 9.96 4.17 -16.33
N ILE A 124 9.00 3.38 -16.86
CA ILE A 124 8.58 2.10 -16.27
C ILE A 124 8.80 0.97 -17.25
N TYR A 125 9.49 -0.07 -16.80
CA TYR A 125 9.77 -1.27 -17.57
C TYR A 125 9.18 -2.48 -16.86
N VAL A 126 8.52 -3.36 -17.62
CA VAL A 126 8.10 -4.69 -17.14
C VAL A 126 9.28 -5.63 -17.32
N ILE A 127 9.91 -6.05 -16.22
CA ILE A 127 11.09 -6.94 -16.26
C ILE A 127 10.75 -8.40 -16.06
N GLU A 128 9.56 -8.70 -15.49
CA GLU A 128 9.03 -10.05 -15.36
C GLU A 128 7.50 -10.00 -15.43
N GLN A 129 6.88 -10.89 -16.18
CA GLN A 129 5.43 -11.06 -16.25
C GLN A 129 5.07 -12.52 -16.34
N THR A 130 4.73 -13.11 -15.21
CA THR A 130 4.23 -14.50 -15.10
C THR A 130 2.76 -14.54 -14.69
N ALA A 131 2.23 -13.42 -14.19
CA ALA A 131 0.83 -13.29 -13.82
C ALA A 131 -0.06 -13.10 -15.04
N SER A 132 -1.20 -13.78 -15.05
CA SER A 132 -2.27 -13.58 -16.02
C SER A 132 -3.04 -12.28 -15.78
N ARG A 133 -3.08 -11.81 -14.51
CA ARG A 133 -3.80 -10.61 -14.08
C ARG A 133 -3.13 -9.97 -12.87
N ILE A 134 -3.17 -8.65 -12.82
CA ILE A 134 -2.83 -7.85 -11.65
C ILE A 134 -4.04 -7.01 -11.24
N THR A 135 -4.15 -6.71 -9.95
CA THR A 135 -5.29 -6.00 -9.37
C THR A 135 -4.90 -4.58 -8.96
N SER A 136 -5.83 -3.67 -9.07
CA SER A 136 -5.74 -2.30 -8.52
C SER A 136 -6.99 -2.01 -7.72
N VAL A 137 -6.86 -1.27 -6.65
CA VAL A 137 -7.99 -0.72 -5.90
C VAL A 137 -8.71 0.29 -6.79
N ASP A 138 -10.03 0.20 -6.90
CA ASP A 138 -10.83 1.25 -7.51
C ASP A 138 -11.12 2.32 -6.45
N ILE A 139 -11.15 3.60 -6.83
CA ILE A 139 -11.45 4.69 -5.89
C ILE A 139 -12.81 4.49 -5.18
N GLU A 140 -13.77 3.85 -5.85
CA GLU A 140 -15.08 3.51 -5.28
C GLU A 140 -14.99 2.44 -4.16
N ALA A 141 -13.90 1.67 -4.11
CA ALA A 141 -13.63 0.67 -3.09
C ALA A 141 -12.80 1.23 -1.92
N THR A 142 -12.91 2.52 -1.66
CA THR A 142 -12.21 3.21 -0.58
C THR A 142 -13.19 3.88 0.38
N ARG A 143 -12.70 4.34 1.52
CA ARG A 143 -13.52 5.01 2.52
C ARG A 143 -12.71 6.09 3.22
N ASN A 144 -13.33 7.24 3.42
CA ASN A 144 -12.75 8.41 4.12
C ASN A 144 -12.84 8.26 5.63
N LEU A 145 -12.03 9.05 6.35
CA LEU A 145 -11.86 9.01 7.80
C LEU A 145 -13.17 9.21 8.57
N ASP A 146 -14.05 10.08 8.07
CA ASP A 146 -15.36 10.38 8.67
C ASP A 146 -16.33 9.19 8.70
N LYS A 147 -16.06 8.17 7.87
CA LYS A 147 -16.87 6.95 7.71
C LYS A 147 -16.21 5.70 8.28
N ILE A 148 -15.02 5.83 8.87
CA ILE A 148 -14.33 4.72 9.53
C ILE A 148 -14.99 4.44 10.88
N GLY A 149 -15.33 3.19 11.13
CA GLY A 149 -15.91 2.76 12.41
C GLY A 149 -14.84 2.34 13.42
N ILE A 150 -14.87 2.92 14.63
CA ILE A 150 -14.07 2.41 15.76
C ILE A 150 -14.57 0.99 16.09
N ALA A 151 -13.65 0.09 16.41
CA ALA A 151 -13.84 -1.34 16.64
C ALA A 151 -14.20 -2.17 15.39
N ASN A 152 -14.31 -1.56 14.21
CA ASN A 152 -14.44 -2.33 12.96
C ASN A 152 -13.20 -3.19 12.72
N ASP A 153 -13.42 -4.38 12.19
CA ASP A 153 -12.36 -5.28 11.74
C ASP A 153 -11.53 -4.65 10.63
N VAL A 154 -10.21 -4.69 10.77
CA VAL A 154 -9.28 -4.26 9.73
C VAL A 154 -8.26 -5.34 9.39
N TYR A 155 -7.73 -5.27 8.18
CA TYR A 155 -6.70 -6.14 7.66
C TYR A 155 -5.55 -5.30 7.14
N LEU A 156 -4.39 -5.42 7.78
CA LEU A 156 -3.12 -4.89 7.30
C LEU A 156 -2.51 -5.90 6.33
N MET A 157 -2.23 -5.46 5.12
CA MET A 157 -1.59 -6.28 4.09
C MET A 157 -0.23 -5.69 3.73
N GLY A 158 0.83 -6.49 3.83
CA GLY A 158 2.18 -5.98 3.54
C GLY A 158 3.26 -7.04 3.59
N TYR A 159 4.50 -6.57 3.46
CA TYR A 159 5.69 -7.40 3.31
C TYR A 159 6.68 -7.14 4.46
N PRO A 160 6.45 -7.70 5.66
CA PRO A 160 7.35 -7.49 6.79
C PRO A 160 8.73 -8.07 6.49
N THR A 161 9.78 -7.26 6.62
CA THR A 161 11.16 -7.66 6.33
C THR A 161 11.96 -8.02 7.58
N SER A 162 11.53 -7.53 8.75
CA SER A 162 12.23 -7.68 10.03
C SER A 162 12.02 -9.01 10.76
N LEU A 163 11.05 -9.83 10.29
CA LEU A 163 10.68 -11.07 10.99
C LEU A 163 11.50 -12.30 10.57
N GLY A 164 12.56 -12.16 9.78
CA GLY A 164 13.32 -13.29 9.22
C GLY A 164 12.51 -14.19 8.28
N ILE A 165 11.27 -13.81 7.98
CA ILE A 165 10.33 -14.59 7.16
C ILE A 165 10.85 -14.84 5.75
N ARG A 166 11.63 -13.89 5.20
CA ARG A 166 12.22 -14.01 3.86
C ARG A 166 13.17 -15.19 3.72
N GLN A 167 13.75 -15.65 4.82
CA GLN A 167 14.63 -16.81 4.86
C GLN A 167 13.89 -18.11 5.23
N SER A 168 12.61 -17.99 5.55
CA SER A 168 11.79 -19.12 5.97
C SER A 168 11.32 -19.93 4.76
N LYS A 169 11.58 -21.24 4.77
CA LYS A 169 11.03 -22.18 3.79
C LYS A 169 9.50 -22.36 3.86
N TYR A 170 8.87 -21.81 4.90
CA TYR A 170 7.43 -21.98 5.16
C TYR A 170 6.56 -20.89 4.53
N PHE A 171 7.18 -19.88 3.92
CA PHE A 171 6.45 -18.74 3.38
C PHE A 171 7.14 -18.14 2.15
N ASP A 172 6.35 -17.83 1.12
CA ASP A 172 6.83 -17.10 -0.06
C ASP A 172 6.95 -15.59 0.27
N ALA A 173 8.18 -15.10 0.34
CA ALA A 173 8.50 -13.71 0.67
C ALA A 173 8.00 -12.68 -0.37
N TYR A 174 7.57 -13.13 -1.54
CA TYR A 174 6.97 -12.30 -2.58
C TYR A 174 5.43 -12.22 -2.50
N LYS A 175 4.83 -12.94 -1.55
CA LYS A 175 3.41 -12.82 -1.24
C LYS A 175 3.22 -11.95 0.02
N PRO A 176 2.16 -11.11 0.08
CA PRO A 176 1.89 -10.32 1.26
C PRO A 176 1.45 -11.19 2.42
N LEU A 177 1.86 -10.82 3.64
CA LEU A 177 1.25 -11.32 4.86
C LEU A 177 0.06 -10.44 5.23
N ILE A 178 -1.00 -11.10 5.75
CA ILE A 178 -2.18 -10.42 6.23
C ILE A 178 -2.26 -10.58 7.75
N ARG A 179 -2.53 -9.45 8.41
CA ARG A 179 -2.83 -9.40 9.82
C ARG A 179 -4.22 -8.85 10.03
N LYS A 180 -4.98 -9.45 10.92
CA LYS A 180 -6.27 -8.93 11.36
C LYS A 180 -6.08 -8.11 12.64
N GLY A 181 -6.77 -6.99 12.72
CA GLY A 181 -6.88 -6.14 13.90
C GLY A 181 -8.20 -5.37 13.89
N ILE A 182 -8.27 -4.30 14.67
CA ILE A 182 -9.41 -3.40 14.72
C ILE A 182 -8.97 -1.94 14.61
N VAL A 183 -9.88 -1.05 14.23
CA VAL A 183 -9.70 0.38 14.40
C VAL A 183 -9.80 0.72 15.89
N SER A 184 -8.70 1.14 16.51
CA SER A 184 -8.64 1.43 17.95
C SER A 184 -8.96 2.88 18.28
N GLY A 185 -8.71 3.80 17.36
CA GLY A 185 -8.95 5.22 17.60
C GLY A 185 -8.77 6.08 16.37
N ILE A 186 -9.37 7.26 16.41
CA ILE A 186 -9.31 8.27 15.35
C ILE A 186 -8.88 9.59 15.95
N ASN A 187 -7.83 10.20 15.40
CA ASN A 187 -7.41 11.55 15.74
C ASN A 187 -7.79 12.51 14.60
N LYS A 188 -8.89 13.23 14.78
CA LYS A 188 -9.40 14.17 13.77
C LYS A 188 -8.51 15.41 13.60
N ASN A 189 -7.80 15.82 14.66
CA ASN A 189 -6.94 17.01 14.62
C ASN A 189 -5.71 16.75 13.76
N GLU A 190 -5.07 15.58 13.94
CA GLU A 190 -3.89 15.16 13.17
C GLU A 190 -4.27 14.47 11.85
N ASN A 191 -5.57 14.21 11.66
CA ASN A 191 -6.06 13.48 10.50
C ASN A 191 -5.35 12.13 10.33
N THR A 192 -5.37 11.32 11.41
CA THR A 192 -4.79 9.96 11.48
C THR A 192 -5.75 9.01 12.17
N PHE A 193 -5.54 7.73 12.02
CA PHE A 193 -6.20 6.70 12.84
C PHE A 193 -5.21 5.66 13.32
N ILE A 194 -5.55 4.99 14.41
CA ILE A 194 -4.74 3.96 15.06
C ILE A 194 -5.46 2.63 14.93
N ILE A 195 -4.72 1.59 14.62
CA ILE A 195 -5.19 0.21 14.61
C ILE A 195 -4.49 -0.62 15.68
N ASP A 196 -5.21 -1.50 16.34
CA ASP A 196 -4.66 -2.59 17.14
C ASP A 196 -4.31 -3.74 16.19
N CYS A 197 -3.16 -3.60 15.59
CA CYS A 197 -2.58 -4.54 14.63
C CYS A 197 -1.09 -4.20 14.50
N PRO A 198 -0.19 -5.03 15.01
CA PRO A 198 1.24 -4.73 14.99
C PRO A 198 1.76 -4.68 13.55
N SER A 199 2.42 -3.58 13.21
CA SER A 199 3.18 -3.44 11.96
C SER A 199 4.68 -3.58 12.23
N TYR A 200 5.42 -3.98 11.22
CA TYR A 200 6.87 -4.18 11.28
C TYR A 200 7.52 -3.51 10.09
N GLN A 201 8.85 -3.32 10.16
CA GLN A 201 9.61 -2.82 9.02
C GLN A 201 9.25 -3.59 7.75
N GLY A 202 9.00 -2.86 6.66
CA GLY A 202 8.51 -3.40 5.40
C GLY A 202 6.98 -3.41 5.26
N ASN A 203 6.20 -3.25 6.34
CA ASN A 203 4.75 -3.03 6.22
C ASN A 203 4.38 -1.61 5.80
N SER A 204 5.25 -0.62 6.04
CA SER A 204 5.01 0.79 5.71
C SER A 204 4.53 0.98 4.29
N GLY A 205 3.44 1.73 4.11
CA GLY A 205 2.77 1.94 2.83
C GLY A 205 1.78 0.84 2.44
N GLY A 206 1.72 -0.27 3.20
CA GLY A 206 0.74 -1.33 2.97
C GLY A 206 -0.69 -0.86 3.22
N PRO A 207 -1.66 -1.31 2.40
CA PRO A 207 -3.05 -0.90 2.54
C PRO A 207 -3.67 -1.47 3.81
N ILE A 208 -4.51 -0.64 4.44
CA ILE A 208 -5.42 -1.05 5.50
C ILE A 208 -6.81 -1.21 4.89
N VAL A 209 -7.34 -2.43 5.00
CA VAL A 209 -8.66 -2.78 4.46
C VAL A 209 -9.61 -2.99 5.62
N GLU A 210 -10.65 -2.16 5.71
CA GLU A 210 -11.73 -2.27 6.68
C GLU A 210 -12.80 -3.21 6.15
N HIS A 211 -13.34 -4.04 7.03
CA HIS A 211 -14.61 -4.73 6.82
C HIS A 211 -15.70 -3.92 7.50
N GLY A 212 -16.50 -3.22 6.69
CA GLY A 212 -17.58 -2.36 7.19
C GLY A 212 -18.82 -3.17 7.63
N GLU A 213 -19.70 -2.51 8.39
CA GLU A 213 -21.00 -3.06 8.81
C GLU A 213 -21.88 -3.49 7.65
N ASP A 214 -21.70 -2.86 6.48
CA ASP A 214 -22.38 -3.20 5.22
C ASP A 214 -21.84 -4.48 4.54
N GLY A 215 -20.87 -5.15 5.16
CA GLY A 215 -20.25 -6.38 4.68
C GLY A 215 -19.24 -6.21 3.54
N TYR A 216 -18.93 -4.99 3.13
CA TYR A 216 -17.96 -4.72 2.09
C TYR A 216 -16.57 -4.42 2.65
N PHE A 217 -15.54 -4.86 1.90
CA PHE A 217 -14.15 -4.52 2.14
C PHE A 217 -13.79 -3.23 1.43
N ARG A 218 -13.20 -2.27 2.16
CA ARG A 218 -12.75 -0.98 1.61
C ARG A 218 -11.38 -0.62 2.11
N VAL A 219 -10.55 -0.07 1.24
CA VAL A 219 -9.27 0.51 1.65
C VAL A 219 -9.57 1.83 2.36
N ILE A 220 -9.16 1.94 3.63
CA ILE A 220 -9.37 3.11 4.48
C ILE A 220 -8.11 3.97 4.65
N GLY A 221 -6.96 3.49 4.18
CA GLY A 221 -5.68 4.17 4.26
C GLY A 221 -4.50 3.24 4.11
N LEU A 222 -3.37 3.68 4.57
CA LEU A 222 -2.12 2.91 4.61
C LEU A 222 -1.47 2.98 6.00
N VAL A 223 -0.68 1.95 6.33
CA VAL A 223 0.10 1.97 7.55
C VAL A 223 1.36 2.81 7.35
N SER A 224 1.63 3.72 8.30
CA SER A 224 2.85 4.52 8.35
C SER A 224 3.89 3.83 9.24
N HIS A 225 3.67 3.79 10.54
CA HIS A 225 4.62 3.26 11.50
C HIS A 225 3.92 2.62 12.71
N TYR A 226 4.65 1.82 13.48
CA TYR A 226 4.17 1.29 14.76
C TYR A 226 4.40 2.30 15.88
N ILE A 227 3.60 2.22 16.95
CA ILE A 227 3.82 2.97 18.18
C ILE A 227 4.81 2.18 19.03
N PRO A 228 5.99 2.76 19.39
CA PRO A 228 6.94 2.09 20.24
C PRO A 228 6.42 1.97 21.68
N TYR A 229 6.80 0.90 22.36
CA TYR A 229 6.67 0.74 23.79
C TYR A 229 8.06 0.71 24.41
N GLU A 230 8.34 1.69 25.28
CA GLU A 230 9.65 1.85 25.91
C GLU A 230 9.60 1.35 27.35
N THR A 231 10.54 0.48 27.71
CA THR A 231 10.74 0.00 29.07
C THR A 231 12.14 0.37 29.53
N THR A 232 12.23 1.10 30.62
CA THR A 232 13.50 1.52 31.20
C THR A 232 13.89 0.65 32.39
N TRP A 233 15.07 0.06 32.35
CA TRP A 233 15.66 -0.72 33.42
C TRP A 233 16.81 0.02 34.06
N TYR A 234 16.89 0.02 35.41
CA TYR A 234 17.96 0.67 36.14
C TYR A 234 18.76 -0.40 36.91
N ASN A 235 20.05 -0.43 36.68
CA ASN A 235 20.99 -1.15 37.57
C ASN A 235 21.66 -0.14 38.50
N ASN A 236 21.12 -0.02 39.73
CA ASN A 236 21.60 0.96 40.70
C ASN A 236 23.04 0.67 41.18
N ARG A 237 23.51 -0.59 41.10
CA ARG A 237 24.88 -0.95 41.51
C ARG A 237 25.92 -0.48 40.49
N GLU A 238 25.60 -0.62 39.22
CA GLU A 238 26.51 -0.28 38.10
C GLU A 238 26.24 1.11 37.53
N ARG A 239 25.21 1.79 38.03
CA ARG A 239 24.74 3.11 37.49
C ARG A 239 24.45 3.07 36.00
N ILE A 240 23.94 1.95 35.52
CA ILE A 240 23.58 1.77 34.11
C ILE A 240 22.07 1.90 33.96
N GLN A 241 21.66 2.68 32.98
CA GLN A 241 20.29 2.72 32.48
C GLN A 241 20.24 2.00 31.13
N HIS A 242 19.30 1.08 30.99
CA HIS A 242 19.02 0.38 29.74
C HIS A 242 17.59 0.65 29.31
N VAL A 243 17.40 1.02 28.05
CA VAL A 243 16.09 1.27 27.45
C VAL A 243 15.80 0.21 26.41
N ASP A 244 14.78 -0.59 26.64
CA ASP A 244 14.26 -1.54 25.67
C ASP A 244 13.10 -0.89 24.91
N ILE A 245 13.20 -0.93 23.57
CA ILE A 245 12.15 -0.45 22.66
C ILE A 245 11.51 -1.65 21.97
N SER A 246 10.22 -1.83 22.20
CA SER A 246 9.43 -2.90 21.61
C SER A 246 8.23 -2.38 20.84
N ASN A 247 7.61 -3.24 20.05
CA ASN A 247 6.37 -2.91 19.35
C ASN A 247 5.19 -2.99 20.33
N SER A 248 4.43 -1.91 20.48
CA SER A 248 3.27 -1.88 21.39
C SER A 248 2.07 -2.69 20.90
N GLY A 249 2.08 -3.14 19.65
CA GLY A 249 0.93 -3.73 18.97
C GLY A 249 0.05 -2.73 18.24
N PHE A 250 0.20 -1.44 18.50
CA PHE A 250 -0.53 -0.39 17.81
C PHE A 250 0.25 0.19 16.63
N SER A 251 -0.47 0.55 15.58
CA SER A 251 0.10 1.19 14.40
C SER A 251 -0.65 2.45 14.03
N VAL A 252 0.10 3.48 13.64
CA VAL A 252 -0.42 4.74 13.11
C VAL A 252 -0.65 4.60 11.61
N CYS A 253 -1.81 5.06 11.16
CA CYS A 253 -2.23 4.97 9.78
C CYS A 253 -2.56 6.35 9.19
N VAL A 254 -2.22 6.54 7.93
CA VAL A 254 -2.62 7.69 7.11
C VAL A 254 -3.96 7.36 6.46
N PRO A 255 -5.03 8.15 6.67
CA PRO A 255 -6.33 7.89 6.11
C PRO A 255 -6.38 8.14 4.60
N PHE A 256 -7.35 7.54 3.94
CA PHE A 256 -7.49 7.62 2.50
C PHE A 256 -7.76 9.05 1.99
N ASP A 257 -8.32 9.92 2.83
CA ASP A 257 -8.50 11.35 2.56
C ASP A 257 -7.20 12.03 2.11
N LYS A 258 -6.07 11.73 2.78
CA LYS A 258 -4.76 12.30 2.44
C LYS A 258 -4.23 11.81 1.10
N ILE A 259 -4.59 10.58 0.72
CA ILE A 259 -4.29 10.03 -0.61
C ILE A 259 -5.13 10.76 -1.66
N THR A 260 -6.43 10.94 -1.41
CA THR A 260 -7.34 11.66 -2.31
C THR A 260 -6.91 13.10 -2.51
N GLU A 261 -6.61 13.83 -1.43
CA GLU A 261 -6.10 15.20 -1.47
C GLU A 261 -4.86 15.32 -2.36
N LEU A 262 -3.90 14.40 -2.19
CA LEU A 262 -2.68 14.39 -2.98
C LEU A 262 -2.94 14.10 -4.47
N ILE A 263 -3.86 13.19 -4.77
CA ILE A 263 -4.26 12.87 -6.15
C ILE A 263 -4.95 14.07 -6.79
N GLU A 264 -5.94 14.67 -6.12
CA GLU A 264 -6.72 15.77 -6.69
C GLU A 264 -5.86 17.00 -6.96
N THR A 265 -4.89 17.27 -6.10
CA THR A 265 -3.97 18.39 -6.28
C THR A 265 -3.03 18.21 -7.48
N ASN A 266 -2.60 16.96 -7.76
CA ASN A 266 -1.52 16.73 -8.73
C ASN A 266 -1.98 16.04 -10.02
N ILE A 267 -2.93 15.12 -9.97
CA ILE A 267 -3.33 14.32 -11.13
C ILE A 267 -4.39 15.02 -11.98
N ASN A 268 -5.25 15.86 -11.38
CA ASN A 268 -6.23 16.61 -12.17
C ASN A 268 -5.60 17.69 -13.08
N SER A 269 -4.31 18.00 -12.90
CA SER A 269 -3.54 18.95 -13.70
C SER A 269 -2.74 18.28 -14.85
N LEU A 270 -2.75 16.95 -14.94
CA LEU A 270 -2.14 16.13 -16.00
C LEU A 270 -3.14 15.78 -17.10
#